data_630916b80d3b73f29811aca35866b206
#
_entry.id   630916b80d3b73f29811aca35866b206
#
_cell.length_a   1.000
_cell.length_b   1.000
_cell.length_c   1.000
_cell.angle_alpha   90.00
_cell.angle_beta   90.00
_cell.angle_gamma   90.00
#
_symmetry.space_group_name_H-M   'P 1'
#
loop_
_entity.id
_entity.type
_entity.pdbx_description
1 polymer ?
#
loop_
_entity_poly.entity_id
_entity_poly.type
_entity_poly.pdbx_seq_one_letter_code
_entity_poly.pdbx_strand_id
1 'polypeptide(L)'
;KELMDFGTEMFPETTMSVYVPPSNVLSEAGRKLLGSLYPKIRTIASNYFSGDYAYVQEFEVAEDGIVEQPRIISGAIIDDYMQMAALSELNMHFVNTHFMHPDDLLDEDRGAALGWEKLKNRLDEYMTWLNEAAPALRNLTGSQLSGAIERYDALTVEKDITDKEVHLHLGNFYDQAYLMVRMNKGTPVRVTGGDLTQAAGNLYLLSAEQEDVYIEFE
;
A
#
# COMPACT_ATOMS: atom_id res chain seq x y z
N LYS A 1 12.66 14.43 -19.98
CA LYS A 1 13.21 15.66 -19.45
C LYS A 1 12.18 16.80 -19.52
N GLU A 2 11.68 17.15 -20.69
CA GLU A 2 10.73 18.26 -20.89
C GLU A 2 9.49 18.17 -19.96
N LEU A 3 8.90 16.99 -19.78
CA LEU A 3 7.77 16.80 -18.89
C LEU A 3 8.13 17.10 -17.41
N MET A 4 9.32 16.69 -16.97
CA MET A 4 9.79 16.95 -15.61
C MET A 4 10.10 18.42 -15.38
N ASP A 5 10.72 19.06 -16.40
CA ASP A 5 11.02 20.49 -16.35
C ASP A 5 9.70 21.29 -16.30
N PHE A 6 8.71 20.94 -17.15
CA PHE A 6 7.37 21.54 -17.14
C PHE A 6 6.65 21.33 -15.81
N GLY A 7 6.66 20.12 -15.26
CA GLY A 7 6.03 19.83 -13.97
C GLY A 7 6.67 20.63 -12.82
N THR A 8 8.00 20.80 -12.83
CA THR A 8 8.69 21.61 -11.83
C THR A 8 8.36 23.10 -11.96
N GLU A 9 8.19 23.59 -13.18
CA GLU A 9 7.78 24.97 -13.45
C GLU A 9 6.34 25.23 -12.97
N MET A 10 5.43 24.30 -13.27
CA MET A 10 4.01 24.45 -12.94
C MET A 10 3.72 24.23 -11.45
N PHE A 11 4.49 23.36 -10.80
CA PHE A 11 4.29 22.96 -9.41
C PHE A 11 5.62 23.01 -8.62
N PRO A 12 6.19 24.20 -8.40
CA PRO A 12 7.53 24.35 -7.82
C PRO A 12 7.64 23.81 -6.39
N GLU A 13 6.55 23.78 -5.64
CA GLU A 13 6.49 23.28 -4.26
C GLU A 13 6.32 21.74 -4.21
N THR A 14 6.13 21.09 -5.36
CA THR A 14 5.86 19.66 -5.42
C THR A 14 7.08 18.88 -5.90
N THR A 15 7.47 17.87 -5.15
CA THR A 15 8.47 16.90 -5.59
C THR A 15 7.75 15.75 -6.32
N MET A 16 8.03 15.60 -7.62
CA MET A 16 7.56 14.45 -8.38
C MET A 16 8.42 13.23 -8.05
N SER A 17 7.90 12.33 -7.24
CA SER A 17 8.62 11.14 -6.75
C SER A 17 8.02 9.82 -7.23
N VAL A 18 6.83 9.84 -7.81
CA VAL A 18 6.13 8.66 -8.32
C VAL A 18 6.09 8.72 -9.84
N TYR A 19 6.53 7.66 -10.49
CA TYR A 19 6.46 7.49 -11.93
C TYR A 19 5.45 6.41 -12.30
N VAL A 20 4.53 6.74 -13.20
CA VAL A 20 3.57 5.80 -13.78
C VAL A 20 3.96 5.56 -15.22
N PRO A 21 4.44 4.36 -15.59
CA PRO A 21 4.85 4.08 -16.96
C PRO A 21 3.66 4.14 -17.92
N PRO A 22 3.80 4.76 -19.10
CA PRO A 22 2.79 4.67 -20.15
C PRO A 22 2.49 3.21 -20.49
N SER A 23 1.20 2.87 -20.60
CA SER A 23 0.73 1.49 -20.82
C SER A 23 1.28 0.45 -19.83
N ASN A 24 1.72 0.88 -18.64
CA ASN A 24 2.34 0.04 -17.61
C ASN A 24 3.64 -0.67 -18.06
N VAL A 25 4.28 -0.25 -19.14
CA VAL A 25 5.48 -0.90 -19.66
C VAL A 25 6.70 0.00 -19.51
N LEU A 26 7.73 -0.54 -18.90
CA LEU A 26 9.03 0.10 -18.74
C LEU A 26 10.12 -0.95 -18.96
N SER A 27 11.06 -0.69 -19.86
CA SER A 27 12.20 -1.58 -20.03
C SER A 27 13.19 -1.46 -18.88
N GLU A 28 13.98 -2.49 -18.63
CA GLU A 28 15.07 -2.42 -17.62
C GLU A 28 16.04 -1.26 -17.91
N ALA A 29 16.35 -1.03 -19.17
CA ALA A 29 17.20 0.10 -19.57
C ALA A 29 16.52 1.45 -19.25
N GLY A 30 15.20 1.55 -19.45
CA GLY A 30 14.40 2.71 -19.09
C GLY A 30 14.37 2.93 -17.58
N ARG A 31 14.22 1.87 -16.80
CA ARG A 31 14.26 1.91 -15.32
C ARG A 31 15.60 2.43 -14.80
N LYS A 32 16.72 1.89 -15.31
CA LYS A 32 18.07 2.35 -14.96
C LYS A 32 18.31 3.81 -15.36
N LEU A 33 17.83 4.19 -16.54
CA LEU A 33 17.93 5.57 -17.02
C LEU A 33 17.10 6.53 -16.16
N LEU A 34 15.91 6.14 -15.77
CA LEU A 34 15.03 6.92 -14.91
C LEU A 34 15.71 7.20 -13.57
N GLY A 35 16.23 6.20 -12.88
CA GLY A 35 16.94 6.35 -11.61
C GLY A 35 18.18 7.24 -11.72
N SER A 36 18.94 7.16 -12.83
CA SER A 36 20.15 7.95 -13.03
C SER A 36 19.88 9.42 -13.36
N LEU A 37 18.83 9.70 -14.16
CA LEU A 37 18.49 11.07 -14.60
C LEU A 37 17.57 11.81 -13.62
N TYR A 38 16.78 11.08 -12.88
CA TYR A 38 15.73 11.62 -12.00
C TYR A 38 15.78 10.97 -10.62
N PRO A 39 16.83 11.20 -9.81
CA PRO A 39 17.02 10.54 -8.53
C PRO A 39 15.94 10.86 -7.49
N LYS A 40 15.07 11.84 -7.78
CA LYS A 40 13.91 12.14 -6.93
C LYS A 40 12.74 11.17 -7.16
N ILE A 41 12.71 10.46 -8.29
CA ILE A 41 11.74 9.40 -8.54
C ILE A 41 12.18 8.19 -7.73
N ARG A 42 11.37 7.85 -6.74
CA ARG A 42 11.63 6.77 -5.79
C ARG A 42 10.63 5.63 -5.94
N THR A 43 9.59 5.84 -6.75
CA THR A 43 8.47 4.91 -6.88
C THR A 43 8.12 4.70 -8.34
N ILE A 44 7.87 3.45 -8.69
CA ILE A 44 7.28 3.08 -9.98
C ILE A 44 5.95 2.37 -9.69
N ALA A 45 4.87 2.90 -10.28
CA ALA A 45 3.54 2.35 -10.13
C ALA A 45 3.14 1.54 -11.36
N SER A 46 2.77 0.27 -11.15
CA SER A 46 2.32 -0.68 -12.20
C SER A 46 3.29 -0.83 -13.37
N ASN A 47 4.35 -1.57 -13.14
CA ASN A 47 5.36 -1.84 -14.13
C ASN A 47 5.26 -3.28 -14.65
N TYR A 48 5.26 -3.43 -15.98
CA TYR A 48 5.46 -4.70 -16.67
C TYR A 48 6.72 -4.60 -17.51
N PHE A 49 7.62 -5.57 -17.39
CA PHE A 49 8.79 -5.62 -18.27
C PHE A 49 8.38 -6.05 -19.69
N SER A 50 8.99 -5.45 -20.68
CA SER A 50 8.71 -5.75 -22.09
C SER A 50 8.92 -7.24 -22.37
N GLY A 51 7.87 -7.91 -22.86
CA GLY A 51 7.91 -9.33 -23.22
C GLY A 51 7.55 -10.29 -22.08
N ASP A 52 7.38 -9.81 -20.85
CA ASP A 52 6.96 -10.62 -19.72
C ASP A 52 5.60 -10.13 -19.18
N TYR A 53 4.54 -10.71 -19.69
CA TYR A 53 3.17 -10.44 -19.22
C TYR A 53 2.80 -11.17 -17.94
N ALA A 54 3.68 -12.03 -17.44
CA ALA A 54 3.48 -12.76 -16.21
C ALA A 54 4.07 -12.05 -14.98
N TYR A 55 4.84 -10.98 -15.19
CA TYR A 55 5.38 -10.19 -14.09
C TYR A 55 4.25 -9.45 -13.37
N VAL A 56 4.12 -9.75 -12.11
CA VAL A 56 3.21 -9.04 -11.19
C VAL A 56 4.07 -8.25 -10.22
N GLN A 57 3.89 -6.95 -10.23
CA GLN A 57 4.57 -6.06 -9.29
C GLN A 57 4.01 -6.28 -7.88
N GLU A 58 4.88 -6.33 -6.89
CA GLU A 58 4.52 -6.42 -5.48
C GLU A 58 4.68 -5.06 -4.78
N PHE A 59 4.08 -4.90 -3.59
CA PHE A 59 4.33 -3.73 -2.75
C PHE A 59 5.62 -3.93 -1.97
N GLU A 60 6.73 -3.54 -2.56
CA GLU A 60 8.04 -3.81 -2.01
C GLU A 60 9.06 -2.69 -2.31
N VAL A 61 10.20 -2.76 -1.63
CA VAL A 61 11.41 -2.05 -2.02
C VAL A 61 12.24 -3.00 -2.86
N ALA A 62 12.34 -2.73 -4.16
CA ALA A 62 13.10 -3.58 -5.09
C ALA A 62 14.62 -3.49 -4.82
N GLU A 63 15.39 -4.43 -5.38
CA GLU A 63 16.85 -4.50 -5.21
C GLU A 63 17.60 -3.20 -5.59
N ASP A 64 17.07 -2.42 -6.50
CA ASP A 64 17.61 -1.13 -6.91
C ASP A 64 17.20 0.05 -6.01
N GLY A 65 16.46 -0.22 -4.94
CA GLY A 65 15.95 0.76 -3.98
C GLY A 65 14.71 1.54 -4.46
N ILE A 66 14.16 1.19 -5.61
CA ILE A 66 12.90 1.75 -6.10
C ILE A 66 11.73 1.06 -5.39
N VAL A 67 10.80 1.83 -4.87
CA VAL A 67 9.55 1.32 -4.30
C VAL A 67 8.60 0.94 -5.43
N GLU A 68 8.08 -0.27 -5.40
CA GLU A 68 7.07 -0.75 -6.33
C GLU A 68 5.67 -0.62 -5.73
N GLN A 69 4.74 -0.10 -6.54
CA GLN A 69 3.33 0.09 -6.14
C GLN A 69 2.42 -0.43 -7.25
N PRO A 70 1.97 -1.69 -7.18
CA PRO A 70 1.00 -2.21 -8.13
C PRO A 70 -0.32 -1.43 -8.06
N ARG A 71 -0.98 -1.33 -9.21
CA ARG A 71 -2.32 -0.76 -9.34
C ARG A 71 -3.32 -1.90 -9.38
N ILE A 72 -4.04 -2.08 -8.28
CA ILE A 72 -4.90 -3.26 -8.10
C ILE A 72 -6.25 -3.06 -8.78
N ILE A 73 -6.85 -1.89 -8.57
CA ILE A 73 -8.18 -1.56 -9.06
C ILE A 73 -8.09 -0.41 -10.06
N SER A 74 -8.89 -0.44 -11.11
CA SER A 74 -8.93 0.63 -12.10
C SER A 74 -10.35 1.04 -12.51
N GLY A 75 -10.53 2.34 -12.78
CA GLY A 75 -11.78 2.92 -13.27
C GLY A 75 -12.90 2.97 -12.25
N ALA A 76 -14.11 3.22 -12.74
CA ALA A 76 -15.31 3.35 -11.92
C ALA A 76 -16.23 2.13 -11.98
N ILE A 77 -15.97 1.17 -12.87
CA ILE A 77 -16.74 -0.07 -13.03
C ILE A 77 -15.95 -1.20 -12.39
N ILE A 78 -16.30 -1.53 -11.16
CA ILE A 78 -15.61 -2.55 -10.37
C ILE A 78 -16.44 -3.83 -10.39
N ASP A 79 -15.89 -4.88 -10.96
CA ASP A 79 -16.52 -6.20 -11.02
C ASP A 79 -16.12 -7.08 -9.82
N ASP A 80 -16.70 -8.27 -9.73
CA ASP A 80 -16.45 -9.22 -8.65
C ASP A 80 -14.99 -9.67 -8.59
N TYR A 81 -14.30 -9.73 -9.75
CA TYR A 81 -12.89 -10.09 -9.81
C TYR A 81 -12.01 -8.98 -9.20
N MET A 82 -12.28 -7.73 -9.52
CA MET A 82 -11.59 -6.59 -8.93
C MET A 82 -11.86 -6.48 -7.43
N GLN A 83 -13.09 -6.76 -6.98
CA GLN A 83 -13.39 -6.81 -5.53
C GLN A 83 -12.61 -7.93 -4.84
N MET A 84 -12.54 -9.11 -5.45
CA MET A 84 -11.72 -10.21 -4.93
C MET A 84 -10.24 -9.84 -4.87
N ALA A 85 -9.71 -9.19 -5.91
CA ALA A 85 -8.33 -8.70 -5.92
C ALA A 85 -8.09 -7.67 -4.80
N ALA A 86 -9.01 -6.70 -4.63
CA ALA A 86 -8.92 -5.72 -3.55
C ALA A 86 -8.90 -6.38 -2.16
N LEU A 87 -9.78 -7.36 -1.91
CA LEU A 87 -9.79 -8.11 -0.65
C LEU A 87 -8.51 -8.92 -0.44
N SER A 88 -7.96 -9.52 -1.50
CA SER A 88 -6.71 -10.26 -1.42
C SER A 88 -5.56 -9.35 -1.01
N GLU A 89 -5.42 -8.20 -1.65
CA GLU A 89 -4.38 -7.21 -1.32
C GLU A 89 -4.54 -6.64 0.09
N LEU A 90 -5.76 -6.31 0.50
CA LEU A 90 -6.03 -5.86 1.86
C LEU A 90 -5.64 -6.90 2.93
N ASN A 91 -5.78 -8.19 2.63
CA ASN A 91 -5.41 -9.25 3.56
C ASN A 91 -3.92 -9.63 3.51
N MET A 92 -3.27 -9.48 2.37
CA MET A 92 -1.86 -9.86 2.18
C MET A 92 -0.90 -8.70 2.44
N HIS A 93 -1.25 -7.49 2.00
CA HIS A 93 -0.37 -6.32 2.05
C HIS A 93 -0.95 -5.14 2.85
N PHE A 94 -2.19 -5.24 3.36
CA PHE A 94 -2.89 -4.17 4.09
C PHE A 94 -3.02 -2.86 3.29
N VAL A 95 -3.09 -2.98 1.97
CA VAL A 95 -3.11 -1.85 1.04
C VAL A 95 -4.18 -2.06 -0.02
N ASN A 96 -4.71 -0.95 -0.55
CA ASN A 96 -5.51 -0.93 -1.77
C ASN A 96 -5.08 0.27 -2.61
N THR A 97 -4.80 0.04 -3.87
CA THR A 97 -4.48 1.10 -4.84
C THR A 97 -5.54 1.16 -5.91
N HIS A 98 -6.05 2.36 -6.13
CA HIS A 98 -7.08 2.61 -7.14
C HIS A 98 -6.54 3.59 -8.19
N PHE A 99 -6.60 3.17 -9.43
CA PHE A 99 -6.17 3.95 -10.58
C PHE A 99 -7.35 4.47 -11.37
N MET A 100 -7.38 5.77 -11.61
CA MET A 100 -8.42 6.42 -12.40
C MET A 100 -7.80 7.29 -13.48
N HIS A 101 -8.39 7.27 -14.66
CA HIS A 101 -8.09 8.21 -15.72
C HIS A 101 -9.15 9.31 -15.73
N PRO A 102 -8.76 10.60 -15.77
CA PRO A 102 -9.74 11.69 -15.90
C PRO A 102 -10.60 11.60 -17.15
N ASP A 103 -10.09 10.93 -18.20
CA ASP A 103 -10.76 10.72 -19.49
C ASP A 103 -11.57 9.41 -19.58
N ASP A 104 -11.75 8.67 -18.48
CA ASP A 104 -12.66 7.51 -18.44
C ASP A 104 -14.10 7.86 -18.88
N LEU A 105 -14.47 9.14 -18.74
CA LEU A 105 -15.74 9.68 -19.24
C LEU A 105 -15.86 9.76 -20.77
N LEU A 106 -14.75 9.64 -21.47
CA LEU A 106 -14.66 9.74 -22.94
C LEU A 106 -14.32 8.41 -23.60
N ASP A 107 -13.92 7.42 -22.82
CA ASP A 107 -13.48 6.11 -23.27
C ASP A 107 -14.65 5.10 -23.22
N GLU A 108 -15.03 4.57 -24.39
CA GLU A 108 -16.14 3.61 -24.52
C GLU A 108 -15.88 2.31 -23.76
N ASP A 109 -14.64 1.84 -23.76
CA ASP A 109 -14.23 0.60 -23.07
C ASP A 109 -14.21 0.77 -21.52
N ARG A 110 -14.18 2.01 -21.07
CA ARG A 110 -14.16 2.36 -19.63
C ARG A 110 -15.50 2.88 -19.11
N GLY A 111 -16.53 2.82 -19.92
CA GLY A 111 -17.90 3.08 -19.53
C GLY A 111 -18.41 4.48 -19.87
N ALA A 112 -17.82 5.20 -20.83
CA ALA A 112 -18.27 6.53 -21.26
C ALA A 112 -19.76 6.59 -21.62
N ALA A 113 -20.32 5.51 -22.21
CA ALA A 113 -21.73 5.40 -22.54
C ALA A 113 -22.68 5.48 -21.32
N LEU A 114 -22.18 5.24 -20.10
CA LEU A 114 -22.98 5.38 -18.87
C LEU A 114 -23.15 6.83 -18.47
N GLY A 115 -22.19 7.69 -18.81
CA GLY A 115 -22.13 9.09 -18.38
C GLY A 115 -21.72 9.28 -16.92
N TRP A 116 -21.40 10.53 -16.56
CA TRP A 116 -20.83 10.91 -15.27
C TRP A 116 -21.63 10.41 -14.06
N GLU A 117 -22.92 10.65 -14.03
CA GLU A 117 -23.74 10.33 -12.85
C GLU A 117 -23.72 8.82 -12.51
N LYS A 118 -23.79 7.95 -13.55
CA LYS A 118 -23.77 6.51 -13.32
C LYS A 118 -22.38 6.01 -12.95
N LEU A 119 -21.33 6.54 -13.58
CA LEU A 119 -19.95 6.18 -13.23
C LEU A 119 -19.62 6.62 -11.80
N LYS A 120 -20.00 7.83 -11.43
CA LYS A 120 -19.85 8.33 -10.07
C LYS A 120 -20.56 7.43 -9.06
N ASN A 121 -21.81 7.08 -9.32
CA ASN A 121 -22.58 6.22 -8.40
C ASN A 121 -21.93 4.85 -8.23
N ARG A 122 -21.40 4.25 -9.30
CA ARG A 122 -20.64 2.99 -9.21
C ARG A 122 -19.36 3.11 -8.39
N LEU A 123 -18.65 4.19 -8.57
CA LEU A 123 -17.47 4.48 -7.74
C LEU A 123 -17.87 4.68 -6.27
N ASP A 124 -18.93 5.42 -6.00
CA ASP A 124 -19.44 5.64 -4.64
C ASP A 124 -19.89 4.31 -3.98
N GLU A 125 -20.54 3.40 -4.73
CA GLU A 125 -20.89 2.06 -4.27
C GLU A 125 -19.65 1.25 -3.88
N TYR A 126 -18.61 1.26 -4.73
CA TYR A 126 -17.35 0.58 -4.44
C TYR A 126 -16.63 1.19 -3.23
N MET A 127 -16.53 2.50 -3.14
CA MET A 127 -15.87 3.17 -2.02
C MET A 127 -16.60 2.93 -0.70
N THR A 128 -17.94 2.84 -0.73
CA THR A 128 -18.76 2.48 0.43
C THR A 128 -18.43 1.06 0.90
N TRP A 129 -18.46 0.10 -0.03
CA TRP A 129 -18.09 -1.28 0.25
C TRP A 129 -16.66 -1.40 0.81
N LEU A 130 -15.70 -0.70 0.21
CA LEU A 130 -14.29 -0.72 0.67
C LEU A 130 -14.15 -0.20 2.10
N ASN A 131 -14.83 0.91 2.43
CA ASN A 131 -14.80 1.48 3.77
C ASN A 131 -15.51 0.59 4.81
N GLU A 132 -16.53 -0.17 4.41
CA GLU A 132 -17.17 -1.16 5.26
C GLU A 132 -16.27 -2.39 5.48
N ALA A 133 -15.60 -2.86 4.42
CA ALA A 133 -14.67 -3.99 4.49
C ALA A 133 -13.39 -3.69 5.28
N ALA A 134 -12.90 -2.45 5.20
CA ALA A 134 -11.66 -2.01 5.84
C ALA A 134 -11.82 -0.60 6.46
N PRO A 135 -12.56 -0.47 7.57
CA PRO A 135 -12.92 0.84 8.17
C PRO A 135 -11.73 1.63 8.70
N ALA A 136 -10.59 0.98 8.92
CA ALA A 136 -9.35 1.62 9.39
C ALA A 136 -8.40 2.04 8.25
N LEU A 137 -8.82 1.94 6.99
CA LEU A 137 -8.02 2.41 5.85
C LEU A 137 -7.70 3.89 5.95
N ARG A 138 -6.43 4.22 5.75
CA ARG A 138 -5.94 5.61 5.68
C ARG A 138 -5.80 6.01 4.20
N ASN A 139 -6.32 7.18 3.85
CA ASN A 139 -6.14 7.73 2.51
C ASN A 139 -4.73 8.32 2.38
N LEU A 140 -3.94 7.78 1.47
CA LEU A 140 -2.56 8.18 1.23
C LEU A 140 -2.35 8.60 -0.23
N THR A 141 -1.43 9.52 -0.46
CA THR A 141 -0.86 9.75 -1.79
C THR A 141 0.15 8.64 -2.12
N GLY A 142 0.50 8.45 -3.41
CA GLY A 142 1.52 7.47 -3.80
C GLY A 142 2.86 7.66 -3.09
N SER A 143 3.30 8.90 -2.87
CA SER A 143 4.54 9.18 -2.13
C SER A 143 4.45 8.85 -0.64
N GLN A 144 3.30 9.02 -0.01
CA GLN A 144 3.07 8.62 1.38
C GLN A 144 3.01 7.10 1.52
N LEU A 145 2.40 6.41 0.55
CA LEU A 145 2.41 4.95 0.49
C LEU A 145 3.83 4.41 0.32
N SER A 146 4.67 5.04 -0.51
CA SER A 146 6.09 4.66 -0.62
C SER A 146 6.80 4.71 0.73
N GLY A 147 6.62 5.78 1.48
CA GLY A 147 7.18 5.89 2.82
C GLY A 147 6.66 4.83 3.79
N ALA A 148 5.40 4.39 3.64
CA ALA A 148 4.85 3.30 4.44
C ALA A 148 5.47 1.95 4.06
N ILE A 149 5.66 1.67 2.77
CA ILE A 149 6.33 0.46 2.28
C ILE A 149 7.78 0.40 2.76
N GLU A 150 8.53 1.51 2.64
CA GLU A 150 9.91 1.60 3.11
C GLU A 150 10.03 1.33 4.62
N ARG A 151 9.10 1.87 5.42
CA ARG A 151 9.08 1.61 6.86
C ARG A 151 8.73 0.16 7.19
N TYR A 152 7.79 -0.43 6.46
CA TYR A 152 7.44 -1.84 6.60
C TYR A 152 8.62 -2.76 6.27
N ASP A 153 9.31 -2.49 5.17
CA ASP A 153 10.48 -3.25 4.73
C ASP A 153 11.65 -3.15 5.72
N ALA A 154 11.85 -1.98 6.30
CA ALA A 154 12.93 -1.74 7.25
C ALA A 154 12.63 -2.27 8.67
N LEU A 155 11.36 -2.49 9.03
CA LEU A 155 10.95 -2.89 10.38
C LEU A 155 11.46 -4.29 10.71
N THR A 156 12.17 -4.41 11.83
CA THR A 156 12.56 -5.70 12.39
C THR A 156 11.85 -5.97 13.70
N VAL A 157 11.56 -7.23 14.01
CA VAL A 157 10.89 -7.62 15.24
C VAL A 157 11.73 -8.67 15.96
N GLU A 158 12.30 -8.27 17.08
CA GLU A 158 12.94 -9.19 18.01
C GLU A 158 11.94 -9.54 19.11
N LYS A 159 11.97 -10.81 19.55
CA LYS A 159 10.95 -11.35 20.42
C LYS A 159 11.61 -12.13 21.57
N ASP A 160 11.32 -11.75 22.81
CA ASP A 160 11.66 -12.50 24.02
C ASP A 160 10.36 -12.95 24.72
N ILE A 161 10.29 -14.24 25.07
CA ILE A 161 9.09 -14.86 25.65
C ILE A 161 9.46 -15.54 26.95
N THR A 162 8.83 -15.11 28.01
CA THR A 162 8.86 -15.75 29.33
C THR A 162 7.58 -16.54 29.61
N ASP A 163 7.44 -17.10 30.82
CA ASP A 163 6.23 -17.83 31.20
C ASP A 163 4.99 -16.93 31.34
N LYS A 164 5.15 -15.60 31.42
CA LYS A 164 4.07 -14.64 31.72
C LYS A 164 4.06 -13.40 30.85
N GLU A 165 5.07 -13.21 29.98
CA GLU A 165 5.24 -11.99 29.23
C GLU A 165 5.87 -12.27 27.87
N VAL A 166 5.42 -11.54 26.87
CA VAL A 166 6.10 -11.38 25.57
C VAL A 166 6.63 -9.95 25.51
N HIS A 167 7.93 -9.81 25.33
CA HIS A 167 8.58 -8.55 24.98
C HIS A 167 8.88 -8.55 23.47
N LEU A 168 8.45 -7.50 22.77
CA LEU A 168 8.77 -7.22 21.39
C LEU A 168 9.62 -5.96 21.33
N HIS A 169 10.80 -6.08 20.69
CA HIS A 169 11.62 -4.94 20.32
C HIS A 169 11.53 -4.71 18.81
N LEU A 170 11.07 -3.52 18.42
CA LEU A 170 10.79 -3.13 17.05
C LEU A 170 11.94 -2.28 16.51
N GLY A 171 12.94 -2.92 15.90
CA GLY A 171 14.06 -2.21 15.29
C GLY A 171 13.61 -1.40 14.08
N ASN A 172 14.17 -0.20 13.90
CA ASN A 172 13.77 0.80 12.90
C ASN A 172 12.32 1.28 13.06
N PHE A 173 11.78 1.21 14.26
CA PHE A 173 10.47 1.77 14.58
C PHE A 173 10.44 3.28 14.27
N TYR A 174 9.33 3.76 13.69
CA TYR A 174 9.19 5.17 13.31
C TYR A 174 8.16 5.90 14.16
N ASP A 175 6.88 5.54 14.04
CA ASP A 175 5.80 6.20 14.77
C ASP A 175 4.72 5.22 15.23
N GLN A 176 4.34 4.29 14.39
CA GLN A 176 3.35 3.27 14.66
C GLN A 176 3.61 2.03 13.79
N ALA A 177 3.45 0.85 14.38
CA ALA A 177 3.55 -0.43 13.67
C ALA A 177 2.36 -1.33 14.01
N TYR A 178 1.88 -2.07 13.01
CA TYR A 178 0.77 -3.01 13.17
C TYR A 178 1.28 -4.43 13.02
N LEU A 179 1.01 -5.27 14.02
CA LEU A 179 1.44 -6.65 14.02
C LEU A 179 0.27 -7.57 14.38
N MET A 180 0.19 -8.71 13.69
CA MET A 180 -0.72 -9.78 14.06
C MET A 180 -0.05 -10.68 15.10
N VAL A 181 -0.63 -10.76 16.29
CA VAL A 181 -0.11 -11.54 17.41
C VAL A 181 -1.02 -12.74 17.66
N ARG A 182 -0.49 -13.95 17.51
CA ARG A 182 -1.19 -15.18 17.85
C ARG A 182 -0.74 -15.69 19.19
N MET A 183 -1.63 -15.70 20.17
CA MET A 183 -1.39 -16.25 21.50
C MET A 183 -1.67 -17.74 21.54
N ASN A 184 -0.63 -18.57 21.49
CA ASN A 184 -0.77 -20.02 21.51
C ASN A 184 -0.96 -20.56 22.96
N LYS A 185 -0.63 -19.75 23.95
CA LYS A 185 -0.82 -20.05 25.38
C LYS A 185 -1.24 -18.76 26.10
N GLY A 186 -2.11 -18.92 27.06
CA GLY A 186 -2.59 -17.82 27.89
C GLY A 186 -3.51 -16.83 27.17
N THR A 187 -4.01 -15.88 27.92
CA THR A 187 -4.83 -14.77 27.42
C THR A 187 -4.15 -13.46 27.84
N PRO A 188 -4.00 -12.49 26.94
CA PRO A 188 -3.43 -11.20 27.27
C PRO A 188 -4.24 -10.50 28.36
N VAL A 189 -3.54 -9.99 29.40
CA VAL A 189 -4.17 -9.27 30.52
C VAL A 189 -3.73 -7.81 30.60
N ARG A 190 -2.55 -7.49 30.04
CA ARG A 190 -2.02 -6.15 30.00
C ARG A 190 -1.10 -5.96 28.80
N VAL A 191 -1.13 -4.76 28.21
CA VAL A 191 -0.21 -4.35 27.16
C VAL A 191 0.42 -3.02 27.56
N THR A 192 1.71 -2.87 27.28
CA THR A 192 2.45 -1.62 27.44
C THR A 192 3.20 -1.33 26.16
N GLY A 193 3.23 -0.08 25.71
CA GLY A 193 3.88 0.32 24.45
C GLY A 193 2.97 0.24 23.23
N GLY A 194 1.67 -0.03 23.41
CA GLY A 194 0.68 -0.09 22.35
C GLY A 194 -0.67 -0.60 22.83
N ASP A 195 -1.57 -0.83 21.90
CA ASP A 195 -2.91 -1.38 22.12
C ASP A 195 -3.05 -2.76 21.45
N LEU A 196 -3.76 -3.66 22.11
CA LEU A 196 -4.01 -5.02 21.60
C LEU A 196 -5.51 -5.25 21.49
N THR A 197 -5.99 -5.46 20.27
CA THR A 197 -7.40 -5.73 19.98
C THR A 197 -7.58 -7.16 19.49
N GLN A 198 -8.50 -7.90 20.09
CA GLN A 198 -8.81 -9.26 19.65
C GLN A 198 -9.47 -9.22 18.26
N ALA A 199 -8.84 -9.85 17.27
CA ALA A 199 -9.36 -9.95 15.92
C ALA A 199 -10.27 -11.19 15.75
N ALA A 200 -9.81 -12.37 16.19
CA ALA A 200 -10.60 -13.59 16.17
C ALA A 200 -9.93 -14.68 17.02
N GLY A 201 -10.67 -15.33 17.92
CA GLY A 201 -10.14 -16.44 18.70
C GLY A 201 -8.88 -16.02 19.51
N ASN A 202 -7.74 -16.65 19.22
CA ASN A 202 -6.46 -16.32 19.86
C ASN A 202 -5.58 -15.37 19.02
N LEU A 203 -6.15 -14.75 17.99
CA LEU A 203 -5.47 -13.80 17.11
C LEU A 203 -5.83 -12.37 17.52
N TYR A 204 -4.82 -11.54 17.69
CA TYR A 204 -4.93 -10.14 18.08
C TYR A 204 -4.21 -9.25 17.08
N LEU A 205 -4.73 -8.03 16.89
CA LEU A 205 -4.05 -6.93 16.23
C LEU A 205 -3.38 -6.08 17.31
N LEU A 206 -2.06 -5.99 17.26
CA LEU A 206 -1.26 -5.07 18.05
C LEU A 206 -1.04 -3.79 17.25
N SER A 207 -1.41 -2.66 17.82
CA SER A 207 -1.02 -1.34 17.36
C SER A 207 0.10 -0.84 18.27
N ALA A 208 1.35 -1.06 17.86
CA ALA A 208 2.51 -0.62 18.60
C ALA A 208 2.73 0.89 18.44
N GLU A 209 2.89 1.59 19.56
CA GLU A 209 3.12 3.04 19.61
C GLU A 209 4.52 3.38 20.17
N GLN A 210 5.27 2.35 20.58
CA GLN A 210 6.62 2.45 21.07
C GLN A 210 7.49 1.35 20.48
N GLU A 211 8.79 1.57 20.49
CA GLU A 211 9.80 0.62 20.03
C GLU A 211 9.78 -0.68 20.83
N ASP A 212 9.52 -0.57 22.14
CA ASP A 212 9.40 -1.71 23.04
C ASP A 212 7.94 -1.92 23.47
N VAL A 213 7.43 -3.11 23.21
CA VAL A 213 6.07 -3.52 23.56
C VAL A 213 6.11 -4.74 24.47
N TYR A 214 5.36 -4.68 25.56
CA TYR A 214 5.24 -5.77 26.54
C TYR A 214 3.79 -6.26 26.60
N ILE A 215 3.59 -7.56 26.48
CA ILE A 215 2.28 -8.22 26.56
C ILE A 215 2.33 -9.22 27.72
N GLU A 216 1.70 -8.88 28.85
CA GLU A 216 1.52 -9.81 29.97
C GLU A 216 0.32 -10.74 29.69
N PHE A 217 0.43 -12.03 30.07
CA PHE A 217 -0.64 -13.02 29.88
C PHE A 217 -0.75 -14.01 31.03
N GLU A 218 -1.96 -14.60 31.18
CA GLU A 218 -2.32 -15.62 32.17
C GLU A 218 -2.80 -16.92 31.51
#